data_fd1d83e43ee680baf6129e49e669c062
#
_entry.id   fd1d83e43ee680baf6129e49e669c062
#
_cell.length_a   1.000
_cell.length_b   1.000
_cell.length_c   1.000
_cell.angle_alpha   90.00
_cell.angle_beta   90.00
_cell.angle_gamma   90.00
#
_symmetry.space_group_name_H-M   'P 1'
#
loop_
_entity.id
_entity.type
_entity.pdbx_description
1 polymer ?
#
loop_
_entity_poly.entity_id
_entity_poly.type
_entity_poly.pdbx_seq_one_letter_code
_entity_poly.pdbx_strand_id
1 'polypeptide(L)'
;MNWKFWQKNNTTKLKKKKSKTREWADAIIFAVIAATLIRVFFIEAYTIPSGSMEKSLLVGDFLFVSKVNYGARIPMTPVAFPFAHHTMPITGTKAYYDGVQWKYRRLPGLQNIKRNDIVVFNLPVGDTVALENQEPSYYNLVREMG
;
A
#
# COMPACT_ATOMS: atom_id res chain seq x y z
N MET A 1 -14.73 2.41 -59.53
CA MET A 1 -14.52 1.72 -58.24
C MET A 1 -13.97 2.75 -57.25
N ASN A 2 -14.90 3.36 -56.44
CA ASN A 2 -14.56 4.55 -55.63
C ASN A 2 -14.06 4.11 -54.24
N TRP A 3 -12.76 4.23 -54.01
CA TRP A 3 -12.10 3.94 -52.75
C TRP A 3 -12.00 5.21 -51.88
N LYS A 4 -13.12 5.72 -51.33
CA LYS A 4 -13.13 6.88 -50.43
C LYS A 4 -13.69 6.56 -49.03
N PHE A 5 -13.38 5.38 -48.48
CA PHE A 5 -13.94 4.96 -47.19
C PHE A 5 -13.08 5.33 -45.95
N TRP A 6 -11.96 6.05 -46.09
CA TRP A 6 -11.05 6.32 -44.94
C TRP A 6 -10.66 7.79 -44.86
N GLN A 7 -11.58 8.73 -45.10
CA GLN A 7 -11.36 10.08 -44.59
C GLN A 7 -11.88 10.16 -43.16
N LYS A 8 -10.99 9.85 -42.21
CA LYS A 8 -11.17 10.14 -40.80
C LYS A 8 -11.18 11.65 -40.65
N ASN A 9 -12.34 12.25 -40.46
CA ASN A 9 -12.50 13.66 -40.16
C ASN A 9 -11.78 13.94 -38.84
N ASN A 10 -10.51 14.29 -38.88
CA ASN A 10 -9.76 14.84 -37.76
C ASN A 10 -10.28 16.26 -37.49
N THR A 11 -11.45 16.38 -36.94
CA THR A 11 -11.86 17.59 -36.25
C THR A 11 -11.02 17.64 -34.99
N THR A 12 -9.83 18.25 -35.08
CA THR A 12 -9.03 18.68 -33.96
C THR A 12 -9.88 19.68 -33.16
N LYS A 13 -10.70 19.18 -32.24
CA LYS A 13 -11.31 20.02 -31.20
C LYS A 13 -10.14 20.70 -30.48
N LEU A 14 -9.98 22.01 -30.76
CA LEU A 14 -9.02 22.85 -30.01
C LEU A 14 -9.35 22.69 -28.54
N LYS A 15 -8.53 21.91 -27.81
CA LYS A 15 -8.65 21.76 -26.39
C LYS A 15 -8.46 23.13 -25.77
N LYS A 16 -9.50 23.70 -25.15
CA LYS A 16 -9.42 24.94 -24.38
C LYS A 16 -8.20 24.85 -23.45
N LYS A 17 -7.30 25.81 -23.55
CA LYS A 17 -6.12 25.89 -22.71
C LYS A 17 -6.57 25.92 -21.25
N LYS A 18 -6.24 24.91 -20.48
CA LYS A 18 -6.57 24.85 -19.03
C LYS A 18 -5.79 25.97 -18.30
N SER A 19 -6.35 26.50 -17.23
CA SER A 19 -5.58 27.43 -16.39
C SER A 19 -4.41 26.66 -15.73
N LYS A 20 -3.30 27.34 -15.45
CA LYS A 20 -2.11 26.75 -14.82
C LYS A 20 -2.46 26.08 -13.48
N THR A 21 -3.33 26.69 -12.67
CA THR A 21 -3.78 26.13 -11.40
C THR A 21 -4.50 24.78 -11.57
N ARG A 22 -5.31 24.65 -12.62
CA ARG A 22 -6.02 23.41 -12.92
C ARG A 22 -5.07 22.31 -13.41
N GLU A 23 -4.07 22.67 -14.19
CA GLU A 23 -3.03 21.73 -14.64
C GLU A 23 -2.21 21.19 -13.45
N TRP A 24 -1.86 22.04 -12.50
CA TRP A 24 -1.20 21.62 -11.26
C TRP A 24 -2.08 20.73 -10.39
N ALA A 25 -3.35 21.09 -10.22
CA ALA A 25 -4.29 20.25 -9.46
C ALA A 25 -4.47 18.87 -10.10
N ASP A 26 -4.66 18.81 -11.42
CA ASP A 26 -4.79 17.55 -12.16
C ASP A 26 -3.51 16.69 -12.00
N ALA A 27 -2.32 17.31 -12.06
CA ALA A 27 -1.04 16.62 -11.89
C ALA A 27 -0.85 16.06 -10.47
N ILE A 28 -1.19 16.83 -9.43
CA ILE A 28 -1.10 16.39 -8.03
C ILE A 28 -2.07 15.22 -7.77
N ILE A 29 -3.32 15.33 -8.21
CA ILE A 29 -4.31 14.27 -8.07
C ILE A 29 -3.82 12.99 -8.77
N PHE A 30 -3.33 13.12 -9.99
CA PHE A 30 -2.77 11.98 -10.72
C PHE A 30 -1.58 11.34 -9.97
N ALA A 31 -0.65 12.16 -9.47
CA ALA A 31 0.51 11.68 -8.73
C ALA A 31 0.11 10.93 -7.45
N VAL A 32 -0.84 11.46 -6.68
CA VAL A 32 -1.35 10.81 -5.45
C VAL A 32 -2.00 9.47 -5.78
N ILE A 33 -2.85 9.42 -6.80
CA ILE A 33 -3.51 8.18 -7.22
C ILE A 33 -2.46 7.15 -7.68
N ALA A 34 -1.53 7.55 -8.55
CA ALA A 34 -0.49 6.67 -9.06
C ALA A 34 0.41 6.14 -7.95
N ALA A 35 0.88 7.00 -7.05
CA ALA A 35 1.70 6.60 -5.91
C ALA A 35 0.95 5.65 -4.96
N THR A 36 -0.33 5.90 -4.71
CA THR A 36 -1.18 5.01 -3.89
C THR A 36 -1.32 3.64 -4.53
N LEU A 37 -1.57 3.57 -5.84
CA LEU A 37 -1.68 2.30 -6.57
C LEU A 37 -0.36 1.53 -6.55
N ILE A 38 0.77 2.20 -6.77
CA ILE A 38 2.10 1.58 -6.70
C ILE A 38 2.34 1.02 -5.31
N ARG A 39 2.07 1.79 -4.25
CA ARG A 39 2.24 1.35 -2.87
C ARG A 39 1.33 0.17 -2.52
N VAL A 40 0.08 0.18 -2.94
CA VAL A 40 -0.88 -0.89 -2.63
C VAL A 40 -0.53 -2.20 -3.34
N PHE A 41 -0.17 -2.14 -4.62
CA PHE A 41 -0.07 -3.34 -5.46
C PHE A 41 1.36 -3.80 -5.78
N PHE A 42 2.33 -2.91 -5.74
CA PHE A 42 3.67 -3.22 -6.23
C PHE A 42 4.73 -3.25 -5.14
N ILE A 43 4.98 -2.12 -4.48
CA ILE A 43 6.12 -1.96 -3.57
C ILE A 43 5.70 -1.16 -2.36
N GLU A 44 6.15 -1.58 -1.18
CA GLU A 44 5.97 -0.83 0.06
C GLU A 44 7.30 -0.71 0.80
N ALA A 45 7.56 0.49 1.34
CA ALA A 45 8.73 0.76 2.15
C ALA A 45 8.43 0.43 3.62
N TYR A 46 9.36 -0.27 4.26
CA TYR A 46 9.34 -0.60 5.68
C TYR A 46 10.66 -0.20 6.34
N THR A 47 10.58 0.06 7.64
CA THR A 47 11.76 0.21 8.49
C THR A 47 11.83 -0.99 9.42
N ILE A 48 13.02 -1.52 9.66
CA ILE A 48 13.23 -2.65 10.59
C ILE A 48 13.12 -2.13 12.02
N PRO A 49 12.11 -2.54 12.80
CA PRO A 49 11.89 -2.03 14.16
C PRO A 49 12.66 -2.80 15.23
N SER A 50 13.08 -4.04 14.97
CA SER A 50 13.63 -4.94 16.00
C SER A 50 14.85 -5.72 15.50
N GLY A 51 15.71 -6.14 16.44
CA GLY A 51 16.95 -6.85 16.18
C GLY A 51 16.82 -8.33 15.83
N SER A 52 15.62 -8.86 15.64
CA SER A 52 15.43 -10.30 15.37
C SER A 52 16.11 -10.79 14.07
N MET A 53 16.49 -9.88 13.19
CA MET A 53 17.16 -10.12 11.91
C MET A 53 18.59 -9.54 11.85
N GLU A 54 19.21 -9.21 12.98
CA GLU A 54 20.49 -8.46 13.05
C GLU A 54 21.63 -9.04 12.19
N LYS A 55 21.64 -10.34 11.93
CA LYS A 55 22.67 -10.95 11.07
C LYS A 55 22.49 -10.61 9.59
N SER A 56 21.28 -10.16 9.18
CA SER A 56 20.93 -9.88 7.78
C SER A 56 20.45 -8.45 7.59
N LEU A 57 19.70 -7.90 8.56
CA LEU A 57 19.09 -6.58 8.53
C LEU A 57 19.28 -5.92 9.89
N LEU A 58 19.72 -4.68 9.91
CA LEU A 58 19.93 -3.91 11.14
C LEU A 58 18.68 -3.13 11.54
N VAL A 59 18.55 -2.88 12.84
CA VAL A 59 17.48 -1.98 13.34
C VAL A 59 17.65 -0.59 12.72
N GLY A 60 16.57 -0.04 12.17
CA GLY A 60 16.57 1.24 11.48
C GLY A 60 16.83 1.17 9.98
N ASP A 61 17.20 0.01 9.43
CA ASP A 61 17.33 -0.15 7.99
C ASP A 61 16.00 0.07 7.28
N PHE A 62 16.07 0.73 6.12
CA PHE A 62 14.94 0.89 5.21
C PHE A 62 15.00 -0.15 4.11
N LEU A 63 13.88 -0.83 3.88
CA LEU A 63 13.78 -1.84 2.83
C LEU A 63 12.52 -1.67 2.01
N PHE A 64 12.59 -2.09 0.75
CA PHE A 64 11.43 -2.16 -0.12
C PHE A 64 10.94 -3.60 -0.24
N VAL A 65 9.68 -3.80 0.07
CA VAL A 65 9.02 -5.11 -0.03
C VAL A 65 8.23 -5.16 -1.31
N SER A 66 8.56 -6.13 -2.17
CA SER A 66 7.80 -6.41 -3.39
C SER A 66 6.54 -7.20 -3.05
N LYS A 67 5.39 -6.67 -3.46
CA LYS A 67 4.09 -7.34 -3.30
C LYS A 67 3.73 -8.22 -4.49
N VAL A 68 4.36 -7.99 -5.62
CA VAL A 68 4.05 -8.70 -6.88
C VAL A 68 4.49 -10.15 -6.83
N ASN A 69 5.61 -10.43 -6.18
CA ASN A 69 6.19 -11.77 -6.14
C ASN A 69 5.22 -12.80 -5.56
N TYR A 70 4.63 -12.50 -4.41
CA TYR A 70 3.71 -13.42 -3.72
C TYR A 70 2.25 -12.98 -3.77
N GLY A 71 1.93 -12.01 -4.63
CA GLY A 71 0.59 -11.46 -4.82
C GLY A 71 0.26 -10.33 -3.82
N ALA A 72 -0.18 -9.21 -4.35
CA ALA A 72 -0.60 -8.07 -3.55
C ALA A 72 -1.88 -8.39 -2.76
N ARG A 73 -1.91 -7.94 -1.52
CA ARG A 73 -3.11 -8.00 -0.68
C ARG A 73 -4.05 -6.86 -1.07
N ILE A 74 -5.32 -7.17 -1.33
CA ILE A 74 -6.34 -6.14 -1.53
C ILE A 74 -6.63 -5.48 -0.17
N PRO A 75 -6.65 -4.14 -0.08
CA PRO A 75 -6.96 -3.45 1.16
C PRO A 75 -8.33 -3.87 1.69
N MET A 76 -8.42 -4.20 2.99
CA MET A 76 -9.69 -4.52 3.63
C MET A 76 -10.52 -3.26 3.90
N THR A 77 -9.89 -2.12 4.10
CA THR A 77 -10.49 -0.79 4.23
C THR A 77 -10.13 0.06 3.02
N PRO A 78 -10.91 -0.01 1.91
CA PRO A 78 -10.58 0.66 0.65
C PRO A 78 -10.65 2.19 0.76
N VAL A 79 -11.45 2.70 1.70
CA VAL A 79 -11.59 4.13 1.96
C VAL A 79 -10.62 4.50 3.08
N ALA A 80 -9.40 4.85 2.72
CA ALA A 80 -8.38 5.31 3.65
C ALA A 80 -7.67 6.54 3.08
N PHE A 81 -7.19 7.41 3.98
CA PHE A 81 -6.42 8.56 3.57
C PHE A 81 -5.05 8.10 3.05
N PRO A 82 -4.65 8.52 1.84
CA PRO A 82 -3.38 8.10 1.25
C PRO A 82 -2.21 8.55 2.15
N PHE A 83 -1.22 7.68 2.29
CA PHE A 83 0.01 7.88 3.07
C PHE A 83 -0.15 8.00 4.60
N ALA A 84 -1.36 7.96 5.15
CA ALA A 84 -1.58 7.83 6.59
C ALA A 84 -1.81 6.34 6.96
N HIS A 85 -1.18 5.84 8.04
CA HIS A 85 -1.31 4.46 8.45
C HIS A 85 -2.57 4.24 9.31
N HIS A 86 -2.57 4.66 10.55
CA HIS A 86 -3.71 4.47 11.47
C HIS A 86 -4.40 5.78 11.83
N THR A 87 -3.60 6.83 12.01
CA THR A 87 -4.06 8.14 12.46
C THR A 87 -3.62 9.23 11.50
N MET A 88 -4.45 10.23 11.36
CA MET A 88 -4.11 11.45 10.62
C MET A 88 -3.02 12.21 11.36
N PRO A 89 -1.94 12.63 10.68
CA PRO A 89 -0.78 13.25 11.32
C PRO A 89 -1.08 14.60 12.01
N ILE A 90 -2.18 15.28 11.65
CA ILE A 90 -2.53 16.61 12.18
C ILE A 90 -3.68 16.51 13.18
N THR A 91 -4.70 15.70 12.91
CA THR A 91 -5.94 15.66 13.72
C THR A 91 -5.97 14.52 14.72
N GLY A 92 -5.06 13.54 14.65
CA GLY A 92 -5.06 12.36 15.50
C GLY A 92 -6.27 11.43 15.33
N THR A 93 -7.17 11.74 14.38
CA THR A 93 -8.34 10.91 14.08
C THR A 93 -7.97 9.72 13.23
N LYS A 94 -8.86 8.70 13.15
CA LYS A 94 -8.67 7.54 12.28
C LYS A 94 -8.48 7.98 10.83
N ALA A 95 -7.46 7.45 10.17
CA ALA A 95 -7.15 7.75 8.77
C ALA A 95 -7.94 6.89 7.78
N TYR A 96 -8.86 6.05 8.24
CA TYR A 96 -9.65 5.13 7.43
C TYR A 96 -11.11 5.09 7.89
N TYR A 97 -12.00 4.73 6.99
CA TYR A 97 -13.43 4.60 7.25
C TYR A 97 -13.80 3.14 7.47
N ASP A 98 -14.31 2.83 8.66
CA ASP A 98 -14.66 1.46 9.08
C ASP A 98 -15.96 0.93 8.44
N GLY A 99 -16.79 1.80 7.87
CA GLY A 99 -18.11 1.42 7.33
C GLY A 99 -18.07 0.55 6.07
N VAL A 100 -16.93 0.52 5.37
CA VAL A 100 -16.73 -0.33 4.19
C VAL A 100 -15.55 -1.24 4.43
N GLN A 101 -15.84 -2.51 4.67
CA GLN A 101 -14.81 -3.53 4.86
C GLN A 101 -14.96 -4.65 3.84
N TRP A 102 -13.86 -4.98 3.18
CA TRP A 102 -13.80 -6.10 2.26
C TRP A 102 -13.19 -7.32 2.94
N LYS A 103 -13.66 -8.51 2.53
CA LYS A 103 -13.05 -9.76 2.98
C LYS A 103 -11.60 -9.83 2.50
N TYR A 104 -10.73 -10.45 3.31
CA TYR A 104 -9.36 -10.70 2.93
C TYR A 104 -9.28 -11.39 1.57
N ARG A 105 -8.55 -10.79 0.65
CA ARG A 105 -8.22 -11.36 -0.66
C ARG A 105 -6.79 -11.01 -1.02
N ARG A 106 -6.14 -11.93 -1.71
CA ARG A 106 -4.81 -11.74 -2.27
C ARG A 106 -4.86 -12.01 -3.76
N LEU A 107 -4.19 -11.19 -4.54
CA LEU A 107 -4.01 -11.41 -5.96
C LEU A 107 -3.04 -12.58 -6.18
N PRO A 108 -3.11 -13.28 -7.33
CA PRO A 108 -2.13 -14.30 -7.65
C PRO A 108 -0.73 -13.69 -7.72
N GLY A 109 0.25 -14.38 -7.14
CA GLY A 109 1.66 -13.99 -7.19
C GLY A 109 2.33 -14.51 -8.47
N LEU A 110 3.47 -13.92 -8.80
CA LEU A 110 4.30 -14.36 -9.93
C LEU A 110 5.14 -15.60 -9.60
N GLN A 111 5.36 -15.87 -8.32
CA GLN A 111 6.18 -17.00 -7.86
C GLN A 111 5.66 -17.58 -6.53
N ASN A 112 6.03 -18.83 -6.27
CA ASN A 112 5.76 -19.52 -5.02
C ASN A 112 6.87 -19.25 -4.00
N ILE A 113 6.53 -19.29 -2.72
CA ILE A 113 7.49 -19.16 -1.60
C ILE A 113 8.41 -20.39 -1.62
N LYS A 114 9.72 -20.14 -1.56
CA LYS A 114 10.75 -21.16 -1.50
C LYS A 114 11.42 -21.17 -0.12
N ARG A 115 12.13 -22.26 0.16
CA ARG A 115 12.94 -22.35 1.39
C ARG A 115 14.04 -21.27 1.36
N ASN A 116 14.25 -20.58 2.47
CA ASN A 116 15.18 -19.46 2.66
C ASN A 116 14.76 -18.12 2.00
N ASP A 117 13.54 -17.99 1.49
CA ASP A 117 13.03 -16.69 1.07
C ASP A 117 12.78 -15.79 2.29
N ILE A 118 13.22 -14.54 2.20
CA ILE A 118 12.89 -13.51 3.19
C ILE A 118 11.52 -12.96 2.82
N VAL A 119 10.53 -13.18 3.68
CA VAL A 119 9.14 -12.79 3.45
C VAL A 119 8.61 -11.94 4.57
N VAL A 120 7.75 -10.98 4.23
CA VAL A 120 6.95 -10.22 5.19
C VAL A 120 5.55 -10.84 5.26
N PHE A 121 5.13 -11.21 6.46
CA PHE A 121 3.82 -11.82 6.68
C PHE A 121 3.13 -11.21 7.90
N ASN A 122 1.82 -11.31 7.96
CA ASN A 122 1.07 -10.94 9.15
C ASN A 122 1.05 -12.13 10.11
N LEU A 123 1.26 -11.86 11.40
CA LEU A 123 1.18 -12.89 12.42
C LEU A 123 -0.22 -13.54 12.40
N PRO A 124 -0.32 -14.88 12.27
CA PRO A 124 -1.61 -15.56 12.03
C PRO A 124 -2.53 -15.59 13.25
N VAL A 125 -2.02 -15.29 14.43
CA VAL A 125 -2.73 -15.44 15.71
C VAL A 125 -3.56 -14.19 16.06
N GLY A 126 -3.64 -13.19 15.20
CA GLY A 126 -4.34 -11.92 15.49
C GLY A 126 -3.69 -11.11 16.62
N ASP A 127 -2.45 -11.44 16.95
CA ASP A 127 -1.70 -10.84 18.03
C ASP A 127 -1.17 -9.45 17.62
N THR A 128 -1.30 -8.50 18.52
CA THR A 128 -0.72 -7.17 18.38
C THR A 128 0.55 -7.10 19.21
N VAL A 129 1.66 -6.77 18.56
CA VAL A 129 2.90 -6.47 19.27
C VAL A 129 2.74 -5.08 19.89
N ALA A 130 2.84 -4.98 21.21
CA ALA A 130 2.85 -3.69 21.88
C ALA A 130 4.14 -2.95 21.53
N LEU A 131 4.04 -1.69 21.12
CA LEU A 131 5.20 -0.89 20.70
C LEU A 131 6.22 -0.70 21.83
N GLU A 132 5.79 -0.78 23.08
CA GLU A 132 6.62 -0.62 24.28
C GLU A 132 7.34 -1.91 24.68
N ASN A 133 6.76 -3.08 24.37
CA ASN A 133 7.31 -4.40 24.69
C ASN A 133 7.27 -5.28 23.45
N GLN A 134 8.34 -5.28 22.67
CA GLN A 134 8.41 -5.97 21.38
C GLN A 134 8.64 -7.49 21.48
N GLU A 135 9.05 -8.00 22.63
CA GLU A 135 9.44 -9.40 22.79
C GLU A 135 8.34 -10.37 23.26
N PRO A 136 7.50 -10.06 24.26
CA PRO A 136 6.41 -10.97 24.57
C PRO A 136 5.17 -10.70 23.70
N SER A 137 4.53 -11.78 23.24
CA SER A 137 3.25 -11.67 22.58
C SER A 137 2.21 -11.04 23.52
N TYR A 138 1.29 -10.25 22.96
CA TYR A 138 0.20 -9.60 23.72
C TYR A 138 -0.52 -10.60 24.65
N TYR A 139 -0.76 -11.83 24.20
CA TYR A 139 -1.41 -12.87 25.02
C TYR A 139 -0.54 -13.34 26.18
N ASN A 140 0.78 -13.34 26.05
CA ASN A 140 1.66 -13.65 27.17
C ASN A 140 1.66 -12.52 28.21
N LEU A 141 1.66 -11.26 27.75
CA LEU A 141 1.53 -10.10 28.65
C LEU A 141 0.21 -10.13 29.41
N VAL A 142 -0.93 -10.41 28.74
CA VAL A 142 -2.23 -10.51 29.39
C VAL A 142 -2.25 -11.68 30.40
N ARG A 143 -1.59 -12.79 30.09
CA ARG A 143 -1.50 -13.94 31.01
C ARG A 143 -0.64 -13.66 32.24
N GLU A 144 0.40 -12.83 32.11
CA GLU A 144 1.28 -12.45 33.23
C GLU A 144 0.67 -11.35 34.10
N MET A 145 -0.18 -10.49 33.53
CA MET A 145 -0.84 -9.40 34.25
C MET A 145 -2.22 -9.74 34.82
N GLY A 146 -2.82 -10.85 34.40
CA GLY A 146 -4.11 -11.34 34.89
C GLY A 146 -4.01 -12.44 35.86
#